data_c5d5951203019e3356b37073946e7328
#
_entry.id   c5d5951203019e3356b37073946e7328
#
_cell.length_a   1.000
_cell.length_b   1.000
_cell.length_c   1.000
_cell.angle_alpha   90.00
_cell.angle_beta   90.00
_cell.angle_gamma   90.00
#
_symmetry.space_group_name_H-M   'P 1'
#
loop_
_entity.id
_entity.type
_entity.pdbx_description
1 polymer ?
#
loop_
_entity_poly.entity_id
_entity_poly.type
_entity_poly.pdbx_seq_one_letter_code
_entity_poly.pdbx_strand_id
1 'polypeptide(L)'
;MSVLGNYIIQDLIQNVSKGVTETFKFVLERYNSNEVFAYTLYIDDYCSYLGWAANTISHYEIEKVNYPKEDQPFIKWYYPQFAIGLGEVPEKIDSIFNNEIQNILNDANTLISEDNFEQYQAEVYDSIIEGFKKAIENIDKKKTKNVIFFVSIVDSDNTEIMENYSAEQLNSYDKFLTFKNRFQSKP
;
A
#
# COMPACT_ATOMS: atom_id res chain seq x y z
N MET A 1 25.14 -9.33 -3.25
CA MET A 1 25.33 -9.07 -1.79
C MET A 1 24.27 -8.01 -1.44
N SER A 2 23.51 -8.13 -0.35
CA SER A 2 22.45 -7.16 -0.02
C SER A 2 23.04 -5.76 0.18
N VAL A 3 22.35 -4.73 -0.31
CA VAL A 3 22.67 -3.30 -0.09
C VAL A 3 22.27 -2.90 1.32
N LEU A 4 21.03 -3.31 1.71
CA LEU A 4 20.54 -3.07 3.05
C LEU A 4 21.12 -4.08 4.03
N GLY A 5 21.58 -3.61 5.19
CA GLY A 5 21.91 -4.51 6.29
C GLY A 5 20.67 -5.27 6.79
N ASN A 6 20.86 -6.52 7.22
CA ASN A 6 19.74 -7.36 7.66
C ASN A 6 18.89 -6.71 8.78
N TYR A 7 19.48 -5.86 9.64
CA TYR A 7 18.77 -5.14 10.68
C TYR A 7 17.80 -4.11 10.09
N ILE A 8 18.20 -3.35 9.05
CA ILE A 8 17.31 -2.38 8.37
C ILE A 8 16.11 -3.09 7.74
N ILE A 9 16.38 -4.20 7.03
CA ILE A 9 15.33 -5.03 6.44
C ILE A 9 14.33 -5.50 7.50
N GLN A 10 14.81 -6.05 8.63
CA GLN A 10 13.93 -6.55 9.68
C GLN A 10 13.16 -5.43 10.38
N ASP A 11 13.79 -4.29 10.63
CA ASP A 11 13.14 -3.12 11.22
C ASP A 11 12.05 -2.56 10.30
N LEU A 12 12.33 -2.48 8.98
CA LEU A 12 11.33 -2.04 8.01
C LEU A 12 10.14 -2.99 7.96
N ILE A 13 10.37 -4.29 7.86
CA ILE A 13 9.32 -5.33 7.88
C ILE A 13 8.45 -5.21 9.13
N GLN A 14 9.06 -5.07 10.31
CA GLN A 14 8.33 -4.99 11.58
C GLN A 14 7.49 -3.72 11.69
N ASN A 15 8.06 -2.57 11.33
CA ASN A 15 7.37 -1.30 11.44
C ASN A 15 6.27 -1.15 10.37
N VAL A 16 6.46 -1.65 9.16
CA VAL A 16 5.40 -1.73 8.14
C VAL A 16 4.27 -2.63 8.64
N SER A 17 4.59 -3.80 9.18
CA SER A 17 3.57 -4.71 9.73
C SER A 17 2.78 -4.06 10.88
N LYS A 18 3.45 -3.35 11.79
CA LYS A 18 2.82 -2.58 12.87
C LYS A 18 1.92 -1.47 12.30
N GLY A 19 2.46 -0.65 11.39
CA GLY A 19 1.74 0.47 10.78
C GLY A 19 0.47 0.04 10.07
N VAL A 20 0.55 -0.98 9.21
CA VAL A 20 -0.60 -1.54 8.50
C VAL A 20 -1.63 -2.10 9.49
N THR A 21 -1.20 -2.82 10.52
CA THR A 21 -2.11 -3.40 11.51
C THR A 21 -2.90 -2.32 12.24
N GLU A 22 -2.24 -1.26 12.72
CA GLU A 22 -2.88 -0.19 13.49
C GLU A 22 -3.78 0.70 12.60
N THR A 23 -3.32 1.08 11.41
CA THR A 23 -4.12 1.89 10.48
C THR A 23 -5.32 1.11 9.94
N PHE A 24 -5.16 -0.16 9.56
CA PHE A 24 -6.27 -0.96 9.07
C PHE A 24 -7.30 -1.25 10.18
N LYS A 25 -6.87 -1.47 11.41
CA LYS A 25 -7.76 -1.57 12.57
C LYS A 25 -8.57 -0.29 12.76
N PHE A 26 -7.92 0.87 12.70
CA PHE A 26 -8.60 2.18 12.75
C PHE A 26 -9.63 2.35 11.61
N VAL A 27 -9.27 1.97 10.38
CA VAL A 27 -10.20 1.99 9.24
C VAL A 27 -11.43 1.13 9.53
N LEU A 28 -11.24 -0.08 10.08
CA LEU A 28 -12.36 -0.98 10.41
C LEU A 28 -13.19 -0.55 11.62
N GLU A 29 -12.65 0.28 12.51
CA GLU A 29 -13.42 0.90 13.59
C GLU A 29 -14.28 2.05 13.09
N ARG A 30 -13.83 2.76 12.05
CA ARG A 30 -14.53 3.89 11.45
C ARG A 30 -15.52 3.48 10.37
N TYR A 31 -15.22 2.44 9.60
CA TYR A 31 -16.04 1.95 8.49
C TYR A 31 -16.40 0.48 8.67
N ASN A 32 -17.59 0.12 8.21
CA ASN A 32 -17.96 -1.30 8.16
C ASN A 32 -16.99 -2.07 7.26
N SER A 33 -16.54 -3.24 7.71
CA SER A 33 -15.61 -4.09 6.95
C SER A 33 -16.13 -4.50 5.56
N ASN A 34 -17.45 -4.50 5.35
CA ASN A 34 -18.05 -4.76 4.03
C ASN A 34 -17.96 -3.56 3.09
N GLU A 35 -17.74 -2.36 3.62
CA GLU A 35 -17.60 -1.14 2.84
C GLU A 35 -16.17 -0.93 2.33
N VAL A 36 -15.16 -1.39 3.08
CA VAL A 36 -13.75 -1.25 2.69
C VAL A 36 -13.44 -2.24 1.57
N PHE A 37 -13.04 -1.74 0.38
CA PHE A 37 -12.71 -2.59 -0.76
C PHE A 37 -11.26 -2.52 -1.20
N ALA A 38 -10.53 -1.48 -0.79
CA ALA A 38 -9.12 -1.31 -1.11
C ALA A 38 -8.34 -0.74 0.08
N TYR A 39 -7.13 -1.21 0.24
CA TYR A 39 -6.12 -0.65 1.14
C TYR A 39 -4.77 -0.75 0.46
N THR A 40 -4.05 0.36 0.38
CA THR A 40 -2.76 0.44 -0.29
C THR A 40 -1.71 1.08 0.60
N LEU A 41 -0.47 0.66 0.40
CA LEU A 41 0.71 1.46 0.71
C LEU A 41 1.18 2.16 -0.57
N TYR A 42 1.72 3.37 -0.44
CA TYR A 42 2.32 4.06 -1.57
C TYR A 42 3.68 4.62 -1.18
N ILE A 43 4.65 4.49 -2.08
CA ILE A 43 6.04 4.89 -1.89
C ILE A 43 6.49 5.70 -3.10
N ASP A 44 7.36 6.68 -2.88
CA ASP A 44 7.97 7.42 -3.97
C ASP A 44 9.08 6.60 -4.66
N ASP A 45 9.44 7.00 -5.89
CA ASP A 45 10.41 6.26 -6.72
C ASP A 45 11.82 6.21 -6.10
N TYR A 46 12.15 7.14 -5.20
CA TYR A 46 13.41 7.15 -4.45
C TYR A 46 13.36 6.36 -3.14
N CYS A 47 12.24 5.74 -2.81
CA CYS A 47 12.02 5.05 -1.54
C CYS A 47 12.27 5.94 -0.31
N SER A 48 11.97 7.24 -0.43
CA SER A 48 12.23 8.22 0.63
C SER A 48 11.02 8.45 1.54
N TYR A 49 9.84 8.00 1.13
CA TYR A 49 8.59 8.24 1.85
C TYR A 49 7.60 7.09 1.63
N LEU A 50 7.03 6.57 2.71
CA LEU A 50 5.96 5.57 2.68
C LEU A 50 4.69 6.11 3.31
N GLY A 51 3.59 6.05 2.57
CA GLY A 51 2.26 6.39 3.05
C GLY A 51 1.26 5.25 2.88
N TRP A 52 0.03 5.49 3.32
CA TRP A 52 -1.06 4.52 3.20
C TRP A 52 -2.37 5.22 2.86
N ALA A 53 -3.29 4.48 2.22
CA ALA A 53 -4.65 4.94 1.97
C ALA A 53 -5.62 3.75 1.92
N ALA A 54 -6.89 4.01 2.26
CA ALA A 54 -7.97 3.04 2.19
C ALA A 54 -9.21 3.65 1.52
N ASN A 55 -9.94 2.85 0.76
CA ASN A 55 -11.16 3.30 0.09
C ASN A 55 -12.38 2.47 0.46
N THR A 56 -13.54 3.13 0.42
CA THR A 56 -14.84 2.52 0.69
C THR A 56 -15.75 2.57 -0.54
N ILE A 57 -16.69 1.62 -0.61
CA ILE A 57 -17.67 1.57 -1.69
C ILE A 57 -18.47 2.87 -1.72
N SER A 58 -18.96 3.33 -0.56
CA SER A 58 -19.77 4.55 -0.45
C SER A 58 -19.02 5.78 -0.93
N HIS A 59 -17.75 5.94 -0.57
CA HIS A 59 -16.93 7.06 -1.04
C HIS A 59 -16.73 7.00 -2.55
N TYR A 60 -16.33 5.84 -3.09
CA TYR A 60 -16.17 5.67 -4.53
C TYR A 60 -17.46 5.96 -5.31
N GLU A 61 -18.63 5.53 -4.81
CA GLU A 61 -19.93 5.80 -5.45
C GLU A 61 -20.24 7.31 -5.51
N ILE A 62 -19.82 8.07 -4.52
CA ILE A 62 -19.96 9.54 -4.50
C ILE A 62 -18.96 10.18 -5.48
N GLU A 63 -17.69 9.78 -5.44
CA GLU A 63 -16.66 10.40 -6.27
C GLU A 63 -16.80 10.09 -7.77
N LYS A 64 -17.15 8.87 -8.13
CA LYS A 64 -17.20 8.43 -9.54
C LYS A 64 -18.14 9.26 -10.40
N VAL A 65 -19.18 9.90 -9.82
CA VAL A 65 -20.14 10.70 -10.60
C VAL A 65 -19.54 11.98 -11.18
N ASN A 66 -18.40 12.40 -10.61
CA ASN A 66 -17.65 13.57 -11.06
C ASN A 66 -16.77 13.26 -12.30
N TYR A 67 -16.70 11.98 -12.73
CA TYR A 67 -15.83 11.51 -13.80
C TYR A 67 -16.61 10.84 -14.93
N PRO A 68 -16.14 10.94 -16.19
CA PRO A 68 -16.66 10.17 -17.31
C PRO A 68 -16.68 8.67 -17.01
N LYS A 69 -17.60 7.93 -17.61
CA LYS A 69 -17.73 6.48 -17.35
C LYS A 69 -16.49 5.68 -17.66
N GLU A 70 -15.78 6.08 -18.70
CA GLU A 70 -14.50 5.48 -19.13
C GLU A 70 -13.40 5.64 -18.10
N ASP A 71 -13.40 6.73 -17.32
CA ASP A 71 -12.38 7.01 -16.29
C ASP A 71 -12.71 6.41 -14.91
N GLN A 72 -13.96 5.98 -14.70
CA GLN A 72 -14.39 5.46 -13.39
C GLN A 72 -13.61 4.22 -12.93
N PRO A 73 -13.20 3.27 -13.81
CA PRO A 73 -12.33 2.17 -13.37
C PRO A 73 -10.97 2.66 -12.87
N PHE A 74 -10.40 3.71 -13.48
CA PHE A 74 -9.16 4.32 -13.01
C PHE A 74 -9.37 4.97 -11.64
N ILE A 75 -10.37 5.83 -11.48
CA ILE A 75 -10.68 6.52 -10.23
C ILE A 75 -10.93 5.55 -9.07
N LYS A 76 -11.51 4.40 -9.35
CA LYS A 76 -11.74 3.36 -8.34
C LYS A 76 -10.47 2.92 -7.63
N TRP A 77 -9.34 2.90 -8.33
CA TRP A 77 -8.06 2.37 -7.85
C TRP A 77 -6.99 3.43 -7.66
N TYR A 78 -7.31 4.69 -7.98
CA TYR A 78 -6.40 5.82 -7.85
C TYR A 78 -6.35 6.28 -6.39
N TYR A 79 -5.33 5.84 -5.66
CA TYR A 79 -5.24 6.04 -4.20
C TYR A 79 -5.30 7.51 -3.73
N PRO A 80 -4.87 8.55 -4.49
CA PRO A 80 -5.05 9.93 -4.07
C PRO A 80 -6.52 10.36 -3.91
N GLN A 81 -7.46 9.58 -4.45
CA GLN A 81 -8.92 9.78 -4.32
C GLN A 81 -9.54 8.84 -3.27
N PHE A 82 -8.74 8.18 -2.44
CA PHE A 82 -9.28 7.26 -1.43
C PHE A 82 -9.90 8.01 -0.25
N ALA A 83 -10.84 7.34 0.41
CA ALA A 83 -11.68 7.90 1.47
C ALA A 83 -10.92 8.36 2.71
N ILE A 84 -9.77 7.75 3.00
CA ILE A 84 -8.97 8.00 4.18
C ILE A 84 -7.50 7.65 3.90
N GLY A 85 -6.59 8.40 4.47
CA GLY A 85 -5.17 8.18 4.34
C GLY A 85 -4.36 8.81 5.47
N LEU A 86 -3.07 8.93 5.23
CA LEU A 86 -2.12 9.53 6.15
C LEU A 86 -2.55 10.96 6.52
N GLY A 87 -2.40 11.33 7.80
CA GLY A 87 -2.83 12.62 8.34
C GLY A 87 -4.28 12.65 8.85
N GLU A 88 -5.08 11.61 8.57
CA GLU A 88 -6.49 11.54 8.97
C GLU A 88 -6.76 10.60 10.16
N VAL A 89 -5.69 10.07 10.75
CA VAL A 89 -5.73 9.20 11.92
C VAL A 89 -5.08 9.88 13.14
N PRO A 90 -5.31 9.37 14.37
CA PRO A 90 -4.63 9.89 15.54
C PRO A 90 -3.10 9.92 15.38
N GLU A 91 -2.47 11.02 15.83
CA GLU A 91 -1.01 11.26 15.72
C GLU A 91 -0.17 10.04 16.12
N LYS A 92 -0.58 9.32 17.17
CA LYS A 92 0.12 8.12 17.62
C LYS A 92 0.19 7.02 16.54
N ILE A 93 -0.82 6.94 15.66
CA ILE A 93 -0.87 5.95 14.57
C ILE A 93 -0.07 6.50 13.39
N ASP A 94 -0.28 7.77 13.02
CA ASP A 94 0.48 8.43 11.96
C ASP A 94 1.99 8.46 12.24
N SER A 95 2.40 8.57 13.51
CA SER A 95 3.82 8.57 13.88
C SER A 95 4.57 7.30 13.49
N ILE A 96 3.88 6.18 13.29
CA ILE A 96 4.51 4.95 12.81
C ILE A 96 5.05 5.16 11.38
N PHE A 97 4.27 5.80 10.50
CA PHE A 97 4.70 6.11 9.14
C PHE A 97 5.62 7.34 9.10
N ASN A 98 5.20 8.44 9.73
CA ASN A 98 5.89 9.73 9.64
C ASN A 98 7.21 9.79 10.43
N ASN A 99 7.40 8.93 11.43
CA ASN A 99 8.60 8.93 12.25
C ASN A 99 9.33 7.58 12.21
N GLU A 100 8.68 6.47 12.64
CA GLU A 100 9.38 5.19 12.80
C GLU A 100 9.86 4.66 11.44
N ILE A 101 8.96 4.52 10.46
CA ILE A 101 9.30 4.03 9.11
C ILE A 101 10.16 5.06 8.38
N GLN A 102 9.82 6.35 8.49
CA GLN A 102 10.56 7.42 7.82
C GLN A 102 12.04 7.45 8.26
N ASN A 103 12.33 7.27 9.55
CA ASN A 103 13.71 7.21 10.03
C ASN A 103 14.46 6.01 9.45
N ILE A 104 13.80 4.84 9.35
CA ILE A 104 14.40 3.65 8.74
C ILE A 104 14.71 3.89 7.26
N LEU A 105 13.80 4.50 6.51
CA LEU A 105 14.02 4.85 5.11
C LEU A 105 15.14 5.89 4.95
N ASN A 106 15.19 6.89 5.83
CA ASN A 106 16.27 7.87 5.82
C ASN A 106 17.64 7.22 6.07
N ASP A 107 17.73 6.30 7.03
CA ASP A 107 18.97 5.55 7.30
C ASP A 107 19.35 4.68 6.10
N ALA A 108 18.37 3.98 5.51
CA ALA A 108 18.56 3.17 4.32
C ALA A 108 19.05 4.00 3.12
N ASN A 109 18.51 5.21 2.93
CA ASN A 109 18.88 6.13 1.86
C ASN A 109 20.36 6.56 1.93
N THR A 110 20.98 6.51 3.09
CA THR A 110 22.44 6.80 3.22
C THR A 110 23.34 5.76 2.54
N LEU A 111 22.78 4.59 2.19
CA LEU A 111 23.49 3.47 1.56
C LEU A 111 23.40 3.47 0.03
N ILE A 112 22.62 4.41 -0.55
CA ILE A 112 22.41 4.50 -1.99
C ILE A 112 23.67 5.01 -2.70
N SER A 113 23.95 4.40 -3.86
CA SER A 113 24.85 4.88 -4.89
C SER A 113 24.21 4.64 -6.26
N GLU A 114 24.74 5.29 -7.32
CA GLU A 114 24.27 5.04 -8.68
C GLU A 114 24.38 3.56 -9.07
N ASP A 115 25.42 2.88 -8.60
CA ASP A 115 25.70 1.48 -8.95
C ASP A 115 24.79 0.47 -8.24
N ASN A 116 24.07 0.86 -7.16
CA ASN A 116 23.26 -0.06 -6.36
C ASN A 116 21.78 0.34 -6.24
N PHE A 117 21.34 1.39 -6.89
CA PHE A 117 20.01 1.97 -6.71
C PHE A 117 18.88 0.98 -7.02
N GLU A 118 18.94 0.28 -8.14
CA GLU A 118 17.92 -0.71 -8.53
C GLU A 118 17.81 -1.85 -7.50
N GLN A 119 18.97 -2.34 -7.02
CA GLN A 119 18.98 -3.38 -5.99
C GLN A 119 18.43 -2.85 -4.67
N TYR A 120 18.79 -1.63 -4.29
CA TYR A 120 18.25 -0.96 -3.11
C TYR A 120 16.72 -0.85 -3.18
N GLN A 121 16.18 -0.33 -4.29
CA GLN A 121 14.73 -0.24 -4.48
C GLN A 121 14.05 -1.61 -4.33
N ALA A 122 14.59 -2.64 -4.98
CA ALA A 122 14.04 -3.99 -4.89
C ALA A 122 14.02 -4.49 -3.44
N GLU A 123 15.09 -4.30 -2.67
CA GLU A 123 15.18 -4.72 -1.26
C GLU A 123 14.18 -3.95 -0.36
N VAL A 124 13.99 -2.64 -0.61
CA VAL A 124 12.98 -1.85 0.11
C VAL A 124 11.56 -2.33 -0.23
N TYR A 125 11.25 -2.50 -1.52
CA TYR A 125 9.92 -2.92 -1.97
C TYR A 125 9.56 -4.32 -1.43
N ASP A 126 10.50 -5.27 -1.50
CA ASP A 126 10.28 -6.62 -0.96
C ASP A 126 10.06 -6.59 0.56
N SER A 127 10.80 -5.73 1.28
CA SER A 127 10.63 -5.54 2.72
C SER A 127 9.25 -4.96 3.07
N ILE A 128 8.78 -3.98 2.30
CA ILE A 128 7.44 -3.39 2.47
C ILE A 128 6.35 -4.43 2.21
N ILE A 129 6.45 -5.20 1.13
CA ILE A 129 5.49 -6.24 0.78
C ILE A 129 5.47 -7.33 1.86
N GLU A 130 6.63 -7.77 2.34
CA GLU A 130 6.72 -8.76 3.41
C GLU A 130 6.13 -8.27 4.73
N GLY A 131 6.41 -7.03 5.12
CA GLY A 131 5.78 -6.40 6.30
C GLY A 131 4.26 -6.28 6.17
N PHE A 132 3.78 -5.91 5.00
CA PHE A 132 2.36 -5.82 4.69
C PHE A 132 1.69 -7.22 4.76
N LYS A 133 2.32 -8.22 4.18
CA LYS A 133 1.86 -9.61 4.23
C LYS A 133 1.72 -10.13 5.66
N LYS A 134 2.74 -9.90 6.51
CA LYS A 134 2.69 -10.24 7.93
C LYS A 134 1.53 -9.55 8.66
N ALA A 135 1.24 -8.29 8.34
CA ALA A 135 0.08 -7.60 8.91
C ALA A 135 -1.24 -8.29 8.51
N ILE A 136 -1.42 -8.58 7.21
CA ILE A 136 -2.64 -9.22 6.71
C ILE A 136 -2.85 -10.61 7.33
N GLU A 137 -1.79 -11.38 7.53
CA GLU A 137 -1.84 -12.72 8.14
C GLU A 137 -2.34 -12.67 9.59
N ASN A 138 -2.09 -11.56 10.31
CA ASN A 138 -2.52 -11.35 11.69
C ASN A 138 -3.93 -10.73 11.82
N ILE A 139 -4.54 -10.32 10.70
CA ILE A 139 -5.89 -9.75 10.68
C ILE A 139 -6.92 -10.87 10.42
N ASP A 140 -8.07 -10.79 11.09
CA ASP A 140 -9.19 -11.72 10.87
C ASP A 140 -9.57 -11.76 9.38
N LYS A 141 -9.47 -12.94 8.78
CA LYS A 141 -9.78 -13.18 7.35
C LYS A 141 -11.19 -12.77 6.95
N LYS A 142 -12.14 -12.78 7.90
CA LYS A 142 -13.51 -12.28 7.63
C LYS A 142 -13.52 -10.79 7.36
N LYS A 143 -12.66 -10.04 8.03
CA LYS A 143 -12.55 -8.58 7.89
C LYS A 143 -11.81 -8.16 6.61
N THR A 144 -10.95 -9.02 6.09
CA THR A 144 -10.18 -8.77 4.86
C THR A 144 -10.81 -9.36 3.60
N LYS A 145 -11.94 -10.07 3.75
CA LYS A 145 -12.55 -10.87 2.66
C LYS A 145 -12.77 -10.08 1.37
N ASN A 146 -13.25 -8.84 1.49
CA ASN A 146 -13.60 -7.99 0.35
C ASN A 146 -12.51 -6.96 -0.02
N VAL A 147 -11.44 -6.89 0.76
CA VAL A 147 -10.39 -5.88 0.60
C VAL A 147 -9.34 -6.38 -0.37
N ILE A 148 -8.96 -5.55 -1.34
CA ILE A 148 -7.79 -5.74 -2.19
C ILE A 148 -6.64 -4.92 -1.61
N PHE A 149 -5.50 -5.58 -1.45
CA PHE A 149 -4.27 -5.00 -0.93
C PHE A 149 -3.24 -4.88 -2.04
N PHE A 150 -2.56 -3.75 -2.13
CA PHE A 150 -1.49 -3.53 -3.11
C PHE A 150 -0.52 -2.45 -2.62
N VAL A 151 0.63 -2.35 -3.29
CA VAL A 151 1.61 -1.27 -3.10
C VAL A 151 1.72 -0.51 -4.40
N SER A 152 1.64 0.82 -4.36
CA SER A 152 1.76 1.71 -5.51
C SER A 152 3.06 2.51 -5.44
N ILE A 153 3.64 2.85 -6.58
CA ILE A 153 4.77 3.80 -6.69
C ILE A 153 4.24 5.12 -7.22
N VAL A 154 4.57 6.20 -6.51
CA VAL A 154 4.16 7.56 -6.90
C VAL A 154 4.96 8.01 -8.11
N ASP A 155 4.28 8.59 -9.10
CA ASP A 155 4.88 9.26 -10.27
C ASP A 155 5.92 8.41 -11.04
N SER A 156 5.69 7.09 -11.15
CA SER A 156 6.57 6.16 -11.85
C SER A 156 5.87 5.46 -13.02
N ASP A 157 6.60 5.28 -14.12
CA ASP A 157 6.14 4.46 -15.25
C ASP A 157 5.94 2.98 -14.85
N ASN A 158 6.55 2.55 -13.75
CA ASN A 158 6.45 1.19 -13.21
C ASN A 158 5.28 0.99 -12.23
N THR A 159 4.44 2.01 -12.01
CA THR A 159 3.34 1.96 -11.02
C THR A 159 2.46 0.72 -11.21
N GLU A 160 1.94 0.48 -12.42
CA GLU A 160 1.06 -0.67 -12.68
C GLU A 160 1.78 -2.02 -12.49
N ILE A 161 3.06 -2.10 -12.85
CA ILE A 161 3.87 -3.31 -12.66
C ILE A 161 3.99 -3.64 -11.18
N MET A 162 4.32 -2.65 -10.35
CA MET A 162 4.44 -2.83 -8.89
C MET A 162 3.09 -3.15 -8.24
N GLU A 163 2.04 -2.46 -8.63
CA GLU A 163 0.69 -2.72 -8.13
C GLU A 163 0.25 -4.16 -8.41
N ASN A 164 0.49 -4.66 -9.63
CA ASN A 164 0.16 -6.03 -9.99
C ASN A 164 1.06 -7.04 -9.26
N TYR A 165 2.36 -6.79 -9.17
CA TYR A 165 3.32 -7.64 -8.46
C TYR A 165 2.96 -7.78 -6.97
N SER A 166 2.73 -6.66 -6.29
CA SER A 166 2.37 -6.68 -4.87
C SER A 166 0.98 -7.27 -4.63
N ALA A 167 0.00 -6.95 -5.49
CA ALA A 167 -1.35 -7.51 -5.36
C ALA A 167 -1.36 -9.04 -5.51
N GLU A 168 -0.51 -9.62 -6.35
CA GLU A 168 -0.36 -11.08 -6.50
C GLU A 168 0.12 -11.72 -5.19
N GLN A 169 1.01 -11.05 -4.46
CA GLN A 169 1.58 -11.54 -3.22
C GLN A 169 0.68 -11.37 -1.98
N LEU A 170 -0.14 -10.31 -2.00
CA LEU A 170 -0.94 -9.88 -0.85
C LEU A 170 -2.38 -10.40 -0.85
N ASN A 171 -2.85 -10.96 -1.96
CA ASN A 171 -4.25 -11.38 -2.10
C ASN A 171 -4.40 -12.85 -2.50
N SER A 172 -5.63 -13.37 -2.37
CA SER A 172 -5.98 -14.63 -3.02
C SER A 172 -5.95 -14.49 -4.54
N TYR A 173 -5.73 -15.58 -5.26
CA TYR A 173 -5.64 -15.59 -6.71
C TYR A 173 -6.86 -14.92 -7.40
N ASP A 174 -8.07 -15.19 -6.94
CA ASP A 174 -9.29 -14.59 -7.52
C ASP A 174 -9.34 -13.07 -7.35
N LYS A 175 -8.91 -12.57 -6.19
CA LYS A 175 -8.81 -11.12 -5.94
C LYS A 175 -7.73 -10.49 -6.79
N PHE A 176 -6.57 -11.13 -6.90
CA PHE A 176 -5.49 -10.69 -7.76
C PHE A 176 -5.95 -10.59 -9.22
N LEU A 177 -6.62 -11.61 -9.76
CA LEU A 177 -7.14 -11.56 -11.13
C LEU A 177 -8.14 -10.42 -11.33
N THR A 178 -9.01 -10.19 -10.34
CA THR A 178 -9.95 -9.07 -10.38
C THR A 178 -9.20 -7.72 -10.44
N PHE A 179 -8.15 -7.56 -9.65
CA PHE A 179 -7.35 -6.34 -9.62
C PHE A 179 -6.50 -6.18 -10.89
N LYS A 180 -5.84 -7.23 -11.34
CA LYS A 180 -5.01 -7.22 -12.57
C LYS A 180 -5.81 -6.78 -13.80
N ASN A 181 -7.07 -7.18 -13.87
CA ASN A 181 -7.95 -6.85 -14.98
C ASN A 181 -8.78 -5.57 -14.74
N ARG A 182 -8.41 -4.74 -13.77
CA ARG A 182 -9.18 -3.57 -13.30
C ARG A 182 -9.47 -2.51 -14.35
N PHE A 183 -8.62 -2.42 -15.36
CA PHE A 183 -8.77 -1.46 -16.48
C PHE A 183 -9.29 -2.11 -17.75
N GLN A 184 -9.47 -3.42 -17.78
CA GLN A 184 -10.05 -4.08 -18.94
C GLN A 184 -11.56 -3.84 -18.93
N SER A 185 -12.05 -3.13 -19.94
CA SER A 185 -13.48 -3.03 -20.21
C SER A 185 -14.04 -4.45 -20.31
N LYS A 186 -15.02 -4.81 -19.49
CA LYS A 186 -15.78 -6.03 -19.77
C LYS A 186 -16.42 -5.86 -21.16
N PRO A 187 -16.27 -6.84 -22.05
CA PRO A 187 -16.89 -6.79 -23.37
C PRO A 187 -18.40 -6.67 -23.27
#